data_36b3c67930d8ea9a3beab5ad36aea6ef
#
_entry.id   36b3c67930d8ea9a3beab5ad36aea6ef
#
_cell.length_a   1.000
_cell.length_b   1.000
_cell.length_c   1.000
_cell.angle_alpha   90.00
_cell.angle_beta   90.00
_cell.angle_gamma   90.00
#
_symmetry.space_group_name_H-M   'P 1'
#
loop_
_entity.id
_entity.type
_entity.pdbx_description
1 polymer ?
#
loop_
_entity_poly.entity_id
_entity_poly.type
_entity_poly.pdbx_seq_one_letter_code
_entity_poly.pdbx_strand_id
1 'polypeptide(L)'
;MNVREIAFHSLVTICKDEGYSNIVVSQTIQKKGLVDRDRRFYTELVYGTLRHLNYLDWIISQISSRKLAKLDPVCLAIIRLGLYQIFGMTKIPESAACNEAVKLATRFGNKGMAKFVNAMLRNSIRRRQEFVIPTLEENARLHLTLTYHQQEWLIAMWIKSYGLQDTIALCQYFDRIPDLCLRTNTSRISREELLQKLADQGIQASKSKYSPEGIYLSDIPNINGLTVLKEGLAIIQDEPSQLVAHVVDPQPHEVILDVCAAPGGKTTHLAALGGPTCTVYGGDIYEHKLKLIETNASRLGLSNVRTILQNACTIGKSYAEKADKVLVDAPCSGLGILRHKIDLRWRKKPSDLKVLPPLQRRILESASQCVKPGGILVYSTCTIQDEENIQIVNRFLKNHPEFTLENAVPFCHIQHEGPCVQLLPQHDKLDGFFIARMRRGE
;
A
#
# COMPACT_ATOMS: atom_id res chain seq x y z
N MET A 1 12.30 21.40 -19.64
CA MET A 1 12.89 20.62 -18.54
C MET A 1 12.99 19.17 -19.02
N ASN A 2 14.14 18.53 -18.84
CA ASN A 2 14.39 17.14 -19.26
C ASN A 2 13.68 16.17 -18.30
N VAL A 3 13.19 15.02 -18.78
CA VAL A 3 12.50 13.99 -17.98
C VAL A 3 13.37 13.54 -16.78
N ARG A 4 14.68 13.42 -16.93
CA ARG A 4 15.61 13.08 -15.82
C ARG A 4 15.66 14.16 -14.74
N GLU A 5 15.58 15.42 -15.13
CA GLU A 5 15.49 16.54 -14.19
C GLU A 5 14.17 16.52 -13.41
N ILE A 6 13.06 16.20 -14.08
CA ILE A 6 11.76 16.04 -13.42
C ILE A 6 11.82 14.88 -12.42
N ALA A 7 12.39 13.73 -12.82
CA ALA A 7 12.55 12.56 -11.96
C ALA A 7 13.47 12.86 -10.75
N PHE A 8 14.57 13.57 -10.95
CA PHE A 8 15.45 14.02 -9.87
C PHE A 8 14.71 14.86 -8.82
N HIS A 9 13.93 15.86 -9.23
CA HIS A 9 13.15 16.67 -8.30
C HIS A 9 12.15 15.83 -7.50
N SER A 10 11.47 14.91 -8.18
CA SER A 10 10.54 13.99 -7.50
C SER A 10 11.26 13.09 -6.48
N LEU A 11 12.44 12.56 -6.82
CA LEU A 11 13.25 11.76 -5.88
C LEU A 11 13.71 12.58 -4.67
N VAL A 12 14.11 13.85 -4.86
CA VAL A 12 14.45 14.74 -3.74
C VAL A 12 13.22 14.94 -2.85
N THR A 13 12.07 15.28 -3.41
CA THR A 13 10.82 15.47 -2.64
C THR A 13 10.43 14.20 -1.88
N ILE A 14 10.56 13.01 -2.49
CA ILE A 14 10.19 11.74 -1.86
C ILE A 14 11.19 11.34 -0.76
N CYS A 15 12.49 11.45 -1.04
CA CYS A 15 13.52 10.92 -0.14
C CYS A 15 13.96 11.92 0.96
N LYS A 16 13.88 13.23 0.70
CA LYS A 16 14.29 14.29 1.62
C LYS A 16 13.11 14.91 2.36
N ASP A 17 12.05 15.26 1.60
CA ASP A 17 10.90 16.01 2.12
C ASP A 17 9.75 15.08 2.53
N GLU A 18 9.98 13.76 2.56
CA GLU A 18 9.03 12.72 2.96
C GLU A 18 7.69 12.71 2.17
N GLY A 19 7.69 13.21 0.94
CA GLY A 19 6.52 13.17 0.04
C GLY A 19 6.13 11.74 -0.33
N TYR A 20 4.85 11.39 -0.33
CA TYR A 20 4.38 10.07 -0.75
C TYR A 20 4.58 9.88 -2.26
N SER A 21 5.25 8.79 -2.66
CA SER A 21 5.68 8.56 -4.04
C SER A 21 4.52 8.59 -5.04
N ASN A 22 3.40 7.96 -4.72
CA ASN A 22 2.21 7.94 -5.57
C ASN A 22 1.60 9.34 -5.77
N ILE A 23 1.59 10.17 -4.72
CA ILE A 23 1.08 11.54 -4.78
C ILE A 23 2.03 12.41 -5.60
N VAL A 24 3.33 12.39 -5.28
CA VAL A 24 4.35 13.17 -5.98
C VAL A 24 4.38 12.84 -7.48
N VAL A 25 4.36 11.54 -7.81
CA VAL A 25 4.40 11.09 -9.21
C VAL A 25 3.13 11.51 -9.97
N SER A 26 1.95 11.28 -9.40
CA SER A 26 0.68 11.64 -10.04
C SER A 26 0.57 13.16 -10.28
N GLN A 27 0.84 13.97 -9.26
CA GLN A 27 0.82 15.43 -9.37
C GLN A 27 1.85 15.96 -10.37
N THR A 28 3.05 15.36 -10.42
CA THR A 28 4.10 15.75 -11.35
C THR A 28 3.70 15.45 -12.79
N ILE A 29 3.15 14.26 -13.07
CA ILE A 29 2.65 13.89 -14.39
C ILE A 29 1.60 14.91 -14.86
N GLN A 30 0.63 15.22 -14.01
CA GLN A 30 -0.42 16.18 -14.32
C GLN A 30 0.12 17.59 -14.52
N LYS A 31 0.93 18.11 -13.57
CA LYS A 31 1.46 19.48 -13.61
C LYS A 31 2.42 19.72 -14.78
N LYS A 32 3.17 18.69 -15.21
CA LYS A 32 4.13 18.79 -16.32
C LYS A 32 3.55 18.34 -17.66
N GLY A 33 2.33 17.84 -17.69
CA GLY A 33 1.69 17.34 -18.91
C GLY A 33 2.45 16.18 -19.55
N LEU A 34 3.05 15.30 -18.76
CA LEU A 34 3.82 14.18 -19.27
C LEU A 34 2.89 13.15 -19.91
N VAL A 35 3.15 12.85 -21.18
CA VAL A 35 2.35 11.90 -21.97
C VAL A 35 3.22 10.77 -22.51
N ASP A 36 2.58 9.62 -22.73
CA ASP A 36 3.14 8.44 -23.42
C ASP A 36 4.58 8.06 -23.01
N ARG A 37 5.55 8.20 -23.92
CA ARG A 37 6.93 7.80 -23.72
C ARG A 37 7.60 8.52 -22.56
N ASP A 38 7.38 9.83 -22.42
CA ASP A 38 7.99 10.63 -21.37
C ASP A 38 7.42 10.29 -20.01
N ARG A 39 6.09 10.04 -19.92
CA ARG A 39 5.45 9.57 -18.72
C ARG A 39 5.99 8.21 -18.28
N ARG A 40 6.10 7.23 -19.21
CA ARG A 40 6.65 5.91 -18.89
C ARG A 40 8.09 6.01 -18.44
N PHE A 41 8.91 6.78 -19.12
CA PHE A 41 10.32 6.96 -18.76
C PHE A 41 10.48 7.66 -17.40
N TYR A 42 9.70 8.71 -17.15
CA TYR A 42 9.66 9.39 -15.85
C TYR A 42 9.27 8.43 -14.71
N THR A 43 8.18 7.69 -14.89
CA THR A 43 7.68 6.74 -13.91
C THR A 43 8.70 5.66 -13.60
N GLU A 44 9.34 5.10 -14.65
CA GLU A 44 10.40 4.11 -14.51
C GLU A 44 11.62 4.66 -13.76
N LEU A 45 12.07 5.88 -14.08
CA LEU A 45 13.18 6.50 -13.36
C LEU A 45 12.91 6.70 -11.88
N VAL A 46 11.70 7.15 -11.51
CA VAL A 46 11.35 7.40 -10.11
C VAL A 46 11.13 6.09 -9.37
N TYR A 47 10.19 5.26 -9.81
CA TYR A 47 9.85 4.02 -9.10
C TYR A 47 10.95 2.98 -9.16
N GLY A 48 11.67 2.89 -10.28
CA GLY A 48 12.81 2.00 -10.39
C GLY A 48 13.94 2.39 -9.44
N THR A 49 14.29 3.67 -9.34
CA THR A 49 15.28 4.15 -8.36
C THR A 49 14.80 3.87 -6.92
N LEU A 50 13.55 4.16 -6.60
CA LEU A 50 12.99 3.91 -5.27
C LEU A 50 12.96 2.41 -4.92
N ARG A 51 12.61 1.55 -5.86
CA ARG A 51 12.57 0.10 -5.65
C ARG A 51 13.94 -0.45 -5.29
N HIS A 52 14.99 0.02 -5.96
CA HIS A 52 16.34 -0.50 -5.83
C HIS A 52 17.21 0.28 -4.82
N LEU A 53 16.64 1.14 -3.98
CA LEU A 53 17.40 2.06 -3.10
C LEU A 53 18.51 1.37 -2.31
N ASN A 54 18.22 0.25 -1.66
CA ASN A 54 19.20 -0.48 -0.84
C ASN A 54 20.35 -1.07 -1.68
N TYR A 55 20.06 -1.59 -2.86
CA TYR A 55 21.09 -2.10 -3.77
C TYR A 55 21.98 -0.97 -4.30
N LEU A 56 21.38 0.16 -4.69
CA LEU A 56 22.12 1.35 -5.12
C LEU A 56 22.99 1.91 -3.98
N ASP A 57 22.46 1.95 -2.77
CA ASP A 57 23.18 2.37 -1.57
C ASP A 57 24.30 1.41 -1.20
N TRP A 58 24.10 0.12 -1.39
CA TRP A 58 25.14 -0.89 -1.23
C TRP A 58 26.28 -0.68 -2.24
N ILE A 59 25.99 -0.46 -3.51
CA ILE A 59 27.01 -0.10 -4.51
C ILE A 59 27.78 1.16 -4.09
N ILE A 60 27.06 2.21 -3.66
CA ILE A 60 27.70 3.46 -3.21
C ILE A 60 28.65 3.17 -2.05
N SER A 61 28.26 2.33 -1.10
CA SER A 61 29.06 2.00 0.07
C SER A 61 30.37 1.24 -0.27
N GLN A 62 30.38 0.49 -1.39
CA GLN A 62 31.57 -0.24 -1.86
C GLN A 62 32.61 0.67 -2.55
N ILE A 63 32.19 1.83 -3.04
CA ILE A 63 33.06 2.70 -3.86
C ILE A 63 33.30 4.07 -3.23
N SER A 64 32.50 4.47 -2.25
CA SER A 64 32.63 5.76 -1.57
C SER A 64 33.45 5.63 -0.28
N SER A 65 34.42 6.52 -0.10
CA SER A 65 35.11 6.69 1.18
C SER A 65 34.25 7.38 2.25
N ARG A 66 33.13 7.97 1.87
CA ARG A 66 32.20 8.68 2.76
C ARG A 66 31.00 7.81 3.09
N LYS A 67 30.57 7.79 4.36
CA LYS A 67 29.32 7.15 4.77
C LYS A 67 28.12 7.81 4.10
N LEU A 68 27.13 7.03 3.67
CA LEU A 68 25.89 7.51 3.02
C LEU A 68 25.24 8.68 3.77
N ALA A 69 25.12 8.56 5.08
CA ALA A 69 24.51 9.60 5.93
C ALA A 69 25.25 10.96 5.95
N LYS A 70 26.49 10.99 5.44
CA LYS A 70 27.30 12.22 5.31
C LYS A 70 27.29 12.80 3.91
N LEU A 71 26.64 12.15 2.95
CA LEU A 71 26.46 12.66 1.59
C LEU A 71 25.34 13.70 1.58
N ASP A 72 25.54 14.76 0.81
CA ASP A 72 24.47 15.73 0.56
C ASP A 72 23.26 15.03 -0.08
N PRO A 73 22.03 15.27 0.38
CA PRO A 73 20.83 14.58 -0.14
C PRO A 73 20.61 14.79 -1.64
N VAL A 74 20.93 15.96 -2.19
CA VAL A 74 20.83 16.26 -3.63
C VAL A 74 21.85 15.44 -4.39
N CYS A 75 23.10 15.39 -3.90
CA CYS A 75 24.16 14.56 -4.47
C CYS A 75 23.78 13.07 -4.47
N LEU A 76 23.26 12.56 -3.36
CA LEU A 76 22.83 11.17 -3.20
C LEU A 76 21.69 10.83 -4.16
N ALA A 77 20.69 11.69 -4.32
CA ALA A 77 19.60 11.50 -5.27
C ALA A 77 20.09 11.41 -6.72
N ILE A 78 21.06 12.27 -7.10
CA ILE A 78 21.66 12.26 -8.43
C ILE A 78 22.45 10.96 -8.67
N ILE A 79 23.27 10.53 -7.69
CA ILE A 79 24.05 9.29 -7.80
C ILE A 79 23.11 8.07 -7.91
N ARG A 80 22.09 7.97 -7.04
CA ARG A 80 21.10 6.88 -7.10
C ARG A 80 20.40 6.82 -8.46
N LEU A 81 19.94 7.96 -8.97
CA LEU A 81 19.31 8.04 -10.30
C LEU A 81 20.27 7.64 -11.44
N GLY A 82 21.54 8.03 -11.34
CA GLY A 82 22.59 7.64 -12.29
C GLY A 82 22.87 6.13 -12.24
N LEU A 83 23.07 5.60 -11.05
CA LEU A 83 23.32 4.16 -10.85
C LEU A 83 22.13 3.31 -11.30
N TYR A 84 20.89 3.74 -11.03
CA TYR A 84 19.72 3.01 -11.51
C TYR A 84 19.70 2.92 -13.04
N GLN A 85 20.03 4.00 -13.74
CA GLN A 85 20.12 3.96 -15.21
C GLN A 85 21.23 3.04 -15.71
N ILE A 86 22.36 2.92 -14.97
CA ILE A 86 23.51 2.09 -15.34
C ILE A 86 23.26 0.60 -15.03
N PHE A 87 22.67 0.27 -13.90
CA PHE A 87 22.52 -1.10 -13.41
C PHE A 87 21.12 -1.69 -13.62
N GLY A 88 20.09 -0.86 -13.63
CA GLY A 88 18.69 -1.29 -13.72
C GLY A 88 18.05 -1.10 -15.09
N MET A 89 18.67 -0.33 -16.01
CA MET A 89 18.07 -0.04 -17.33
C MET A 89 18.96 -0.50 -18.49
N THR A 90 18.51 -1.50 -19.22
CA THR A 90 19.30 -2.08 -20.35
C THR A 90 19.37 -1.20 -21.60
N LYS A 91 18.42 -0.27 -21.78
CA LYS A 91 18.30 0.57 -22.98
C LYS A 91 18.99 1.93 -22.87
N ILE A 92 19.61 2.24 -21.74
CA ILE A 92 20.29 3.53 -21.51
C ILE A 92 21.81 3.32 -21.63
N PRO A 93 22.51 4.00 -22.54
CA PRO A 93 23.96 3.95 -22.58
C PRO A 93 24.56 4.52 -21.28
N GLU A 94 25.57 3.84 -20.74
CA GLU A 94 26.24 4.25 -19.50
C GLU A 94 26.82 5.67 -19.56
N SER A 95 27.38 6.03 -20.74
CA SER A 95 27.90 7.37 -20.98
C SER A 95 26.81 8.45 -20.89
N ALA A 96 25.60 8.15 -21.40
CA ALA A 96 24.47 9.06 -21.33
C ALA A 96 23.99 9.23 -19.88
N ALA A 97 23.91 8.13 -19.10
CA ALA A 97 23.57 8.19 -17.68
C ALA A 97 24.56 9.05 -16.90
N CYS A 98 25.87 8.85 -17.10
CA CYS A 98 26.93 9.66 -16.47
C CYS A 98 26.83 11.14 -16.84
N ASN A 99 26.71 11.45 -18.13
CA ASN A 99 26.68 12.83 -18.63
C ASN A 99 25.46 13.59 -18.07
N GLU A 100 24.30 13.00 -18.08
CA GLU A 100 23.08 13.62 -17.54
C GLU A 100 23.16 13.81 -16.01
N ALA A 101 23.71 12.85 -15.28
CA ALA A 101 23.94 13.00 -13.83
C ALA A 101 24.92 14.15 -13.52
N VAL A 102 26.01 14.29 -14.31
CA VAL A 102 26.96 15.40 -14.16
C VAL A 102 26.30 16.74 -14.47
N LYS A 103 25.43 16.83 -15.48
CA LYS A 103 24.66 18.06 -15.76
C LYS A 103 23.74 18.43 -14.60
N LEU A 104 23.05 17.47 -14.01
CA LEU A 104 22.22 17.70 -12.81
C LEU A 104 23.08 18.21 -11.63
N ALA A 105 24.22 17.57 -11.37
CA ALA A 105 25.12 17.95 -10.30
C ALA A 105 25.74 19.35 -10.50
N THR A 106 26.00 19.75 -11.73
CA THR A 106 26.47 21.08 -12.08
C THR A 106 25.39 22.13 -11.86
N ARG A 107 24.16 21.81 -12.23
CA ARG A 107 23.03 22.75 -12.17
C ARG A 107 22.46 22.93 -10.77
N PHE A 108 22.32 21.84 -10.01
CA PHE A 108 21.66 21.84 -8.69
C PHE A 108 22.63 21.71 -7.50
N GLY A 109 23.91 21.62 -7.78
CA GLY A 109 24.99 21.59 -6.82
C GLY A 109 26.10 22.58 -7.18
N ASN A 110 27.32 22.07 -7.29
CA ASN A 110 28.50 22.84 -7.63
C ASN A 110 29.53 21.99 -8.42
N LYS A 111 30.64 22.64 -8.88
CA LYS A 111 31.69 21.94 -9.64
C LYS A 111 32.32 20.76 -8.87
N GLY A 112 32.43 20.87 -7.54
CA GLY A 112 32.96 19.79 -6.67
C GLY A 112 32.02 18.58 -6.66
N MET A 113 30.70 18.82 -6.50
CA MET A 113 29.67 17.79 -6.57
C MET A 113 29.67 17.10 -7.95
N ALA A 114 29.76 17.87 -9.04
CA ALA A 114 29.80 17.32 -10.40
C ALA A 114 31.01 16.40 -10.61
N LYS A 115 32.19 16.78 -10.12
CA LYS A 115 33.40 15.93 -10.16
C LYS A 115 33.20 14.64 -9.33
N PHE A 116 32.62 14.75 -8.16
CA PHE A 116 32.37 13.62 -7.27
C PHE A 116 31.35 12.65 -7.88
N VAL A 117 30.22 13.13 -8.40
CA VAL A 117 29.21 12.32 -9.10
C VAL A 117 29.81 11.59 -10.29
N ASN A 118 30.59 12.28 -11.12
CA ASN A 118 31.27 11.65 -12.26
C ASN A 118 32.22 10.55 -11.81
N ALA A 119 33.05 10.80 -10.81
CA ALA A 119 33.97 9.82 -10.25
C ALA A 119 33.24 8.58 -9.71
N MET A 120 32.16 8.77 -8.95
CA MET A 120 31.34 7.70 -8.42
C MET A 120 30.75 6.82 -9.53
N LEU A 121 30.08 7.41 -10.51
CA LEU A 121 29.45 6.66 -11.59
C LEU A 121 30.47 5.94 -12.49
N ARG A 122 31.58 6.59 -12.85
CA ARG A 122 32.63 5.93 -13.65
C ARG A 122 33.32 4.82 -12.85
N ASN A 123 33.52 5.00 -11.55
CA ASN A 123 34.11 3.97 -10.71
C ASN A 123 33.16 2.75 -10.58
N SER A 124 31.84 2.99 -10.46
CA SER A 124 30.87 1.89 -10.42
C SER A 124 30.85 1.07 -11.72
N ILE A 125 30.97 1.72 -12.89
CA ILE A 125 31.06 1.02 -14.17
C ILE A 125 32.33 0.17 -14.24
N ARG A 126 33.48 0.74 -13.88
CA ARG A 126 34.78 0.05 -13.91
C ARG A 126 34.81 -1.17 -12.99
N ARG A 127 34.20 -1.05 -11.81
CA ARG A 127 34.19 -2.10 -10.78
C ARG A 127 32.94 -2.96 -10.81
N ARG A 128 32.15 -2.95 -11.90
CA ARG A 128 30.88 -3.68 -12.01
C ARG A 128 30.97 -5.16 -11.62
N GLN A 129 32.05 -5.81 -12.01
CA GLN A 129 32.30 -7.23 -11.74
C GLN A 129 32.54 -7.54 -10.24
N GLU A 130 32.85 -6.53 -9.45
CA GLU A 130 33.09 -6.67 -8.00
C GLU A 130 31.79 -6.64 -7.18
N PHE A 131 30.68 -6.17 -7.76
CA PHE A 131 29.38 -6.07 -7.05
C PHE A 131 28.63 -7.41 -7.13
N VAL A 132 29.21 -8.41 -6.46
CA VAL A 132 28.62 -9.74 -6.36
C VAL A 132 27.78 -9.82 -5.11
N ILE A 133 26.48 -10.11 -5.26
CA ILE A 133 25.60 -10.35 -4.12
C ILE A 133 25.96 -11.71 -3.53
N PRO A 134 26.24 -11.82 -2.22
CA PRO A 134 26.54 -13.11 -1.58
C PRO A 134 25.42 -14.13 -1.85
N THR A 135 25.77 -15.41 -1.91
CA THR A 135 24.79 -16.49 -2.05
C THR A 135 23.93 -16.63 -0.80
N LEU A 136 22.84 -17.39 -0.89
CA LEU A 136 21.99 -17.70 0.28
C LEU A 136 22.76 -18.41 1.37
N GLU A 137 23.67 -19.30 1.00
CA GLU A 137 24.50 -20.07 1.92
C GLU A 137 25.56 -19.20 2.65
N GLU A 138 26.13 -18.22 1.93
CA GLU A 138 27.14 -17.32 2.51
C GLU A 138 26.48 -16.29 3.46
N ASN A 139 25.39 -15.69 3.05
CA ASN A 139 24.66 -14.69 3.86
C ASN A 139 23.22 -14.52 3.39
N ALA A 140 22.33 -15.36 3.90
CA ALA A 140 20.91 -15.34 3.52
C ALA A 140 20.23 -13.96 3.70
N ARG A 141 20.56 -13.26 4.80
CA ARG A 141 19.94 -11.93 5.06
C ARG A 141 20.35 -10.91 4.02
N LEU A 142 21.65 -10.79 3.75
CA LEU A 142 22.18 -9.84 2.79
C LEU A 142 21.72 -10.21 1.37
N HIS A 143 21.73 -11.51 1.04
CA HIS A 143 21.23 -12.01 -0.24
C HIS A 143 19.79 -11.54 -0.49
N LEU A 144 18.86 -11.86 0.43
CA LEU A 144 17.45 -11.52 0.31
C LEU A 144 17.23 -10.00 0.31
N THR A 145 17.97 -9.28 1.15
CA THR A 145 17.95 -7.81 1.22
C THR A 145 18.24 -7.17 -0.14
N LEU A 146 19.33 -7.59 -0.79
CA LEU A 146 19.80 -6.98 -2.03
C LEU A 146 19.06 -7.52 -3.26
N THR A 147 18.72 -8.80 -3.30
CA THR A 147 18.05 -9.44 -4.44
C THR A 147 16.59 -8.99 -4.56
N TYR A 148 15.86 -8.90 -3.44
CA TYR A 148 14.43 -8.56 -3.43
C TYR A 148 14.14 -7.16 -2.89
N HIS A 149 15.15 -6.35 -2.74
CA HIS A 149 15.03 -4.94 -2.36
C HIS A 149 14.16 -4.70 -1.11
N GLN A 150 14.45 -5.47 -0.04
CA GLN A 150 13.81 -5.32 1.27
C GLN A 150 14.78 -4.71 2.28
N GLN A 151 14.28 -4.12 3.37
CA GLN A 151 15.14 -3.72 4.48
C GLN A 151 15.64 -4.95 5.25
N GLU A 152 16.90 -4.94 5.68
CA GLU A 152 17.53 -6.06 6.36
C GLU A 152 16.81 -6.44 7.67
N TRP A 153 16.28 -5.47 8.41
CA TRP A 153 15.53 -5.75 9.63
C TRP A 153 14.21 -6.48 9.37
N LEU A 154 13.53 -6.19 8.22
CA LEU A 154 12.34 -6.93 7.79
C LEU A 154 12.69 -8.37 7.47
N ILE A 155 13.76 -8.61 6.71
CA ILE A 155 14.25 -9.95 6.39
C ILE A 155 14.58 -10.72 7.68
N ALA A 156 15.30 -10.10 8.61
CA ALA A 156 15.65 -10.73 9.89
C ALA A 156 14.40 -11.09 10.71
N MET A 157 13.40 -10.22 10.72
CA MET A 157 12.13 -10.45 11.41
C MET A 157 11.34 -11.59 10.75
N TRP A 158 11.21 -11.60 9.43
CA TRP A 158 10.46 -12.64 8.71
C TRP A 158 11.14 -14.01 8.81
N ILE A 159 12.48 -14.09 8.72
CA ILE A 159 13.20 -15.36 8.96
C ILE A 159 12.89 -15.90 10.36
N LYS A 160 12.83 -15.02 11.36
CA LYS A 160 12.49 -15.42 12.73
C LYS A 160 11.05 -15.90 12.87
N SER A 161 10.09 -15.25 12.19
CA SER A 161 8.65 -15.54 12.33
C SER A 161 8.18 -16.68 11.44
N TYR A 162 8.70 -16.80 10.23
CA TYR A 162 8.21 -17.72 9.20
C TYR A 162 9.26 -18.75 8.73
N GLY A 163 10.51 -18.61 9.15
CA GLY A 163 11.62 -19.41 8.62
C GLY A 163 12.13 -18.91 7.27
N LEU A 164 13.23 -19.51 6.80
CA LEU A 164 13.94 -19.04 5.59
C LEU A 164 13.13 -19.25 4.31
N GLN A 165 12.50 -20.41 4.14
CA GLN A 165 11.78 -20.76 2.89
C GLN A 165 10.56 -19.85 2.66
N ASP A 166 9.74 -19.65 3.69
CA ASP A 166 8.59 -18.75 3.62
C ASP A 166 9.02 -17.29 3.45
N THR A 167 10.15 -16.88 4.04
CA THR A 167 10.71 -15.55 3.81
C THR A 167 11.14 -15.35 2.37
N ILE A 168 11.75 -16.35 1.72
CA ILE A 168 12.09 -16.31 0.29
C ILE A 168 10.80 -16.13 -0.54
N ALA A 169 9.78 -16.95 -0.28
CA ALA A 169 8.51 -16.88 -1.01
C ALA A 169 7.80 -15.51 -0.80
N LEU A 170 7.85 -14.98 0.42
CA LEU A 170 7.32 -13.65 0.75
C LEU A 170 8.07 -12.54 0.01
N CYS A 171 9.40 -12.59 -0.03
CA CYS A 171 10.23 -11.65 -0.79
C CYS A 171 9.92 -11.70 -2.28
N GLN A 172 9.81 -12.90 -2.86
CA GLN A 172 9.43 -13.10 -4.25
C GLN A 172 8.05 -12.52 -4.58
N TYR A 173 7.10 -12.65 -3.65
CA TYR A 173 5.78 -12.07 -3.82
C TYR A 173 5.83 -10.53 -3.82
N PHE A 174 6.54 -9.92 -2.86
CA PHE A 174 6.64 -8.46 -2.77
C PHE A 174 7.51 -7.81 -3.85
N ASP A 175 8.31 -8.58 -4.58
CA ASP A 175 9.09 -8.08 -5.71
C ASP A 175 8.26 -7.99 -7.01
N ARG A 176 7.13 -8.70 -7.09
CA ARG A 176 6.24 -8.64 -8.26
C ARG A 176 5.55 -7.28 -8.35
N ILE A 177 5.32 -6.83 -9.57
CA ILE A 177 4.44 -5.69 -9.83
C ILE A 177 3.01 -6.12 -9.48
N PRO A 178 2.27 -5.35 -8.67
CA PRO A 178 0.90 -5.69 -8.33
C PRO A 178 -0.02 -5.57 -9.55
N ASP A 179 -0.93 -6.53 -9.69
CA ASP A 179 -2.02 -6.42 -10.65
C ASP A 179 -2.98 -5.34 -10.20
N LEU A 180 -3.59 -4.63 -11.14
CA LEU A 180 -4.61 -3.64 -10.80
C LEU A 180 -5.94 -4.34 -10.55
N CYS A 181 -6.43 -4.24 -9.33
CA CYS A 181 -7.73 -4.77 -8.95
C CYS A 181 -8.79 -3.67 -8.88
N LEU A 182 -9.92 -3.90 -9.53
CA LEU A 182 -11.11 -3.08 -9.44
C LEU A 182 -12.17 -3.79 -8.60
N ARG A 183 -12.92 -3.02 -7.82
CA ARG A 183 -14.20 -3.44 -7.28
C ARG A 183 -15.33 -2.86 -8.12
N THR A 184 -16.21 -3.69 -8.62
CA THR A 184 -17.43 -3.30 -9.31
C THR A 184 -18.36 -2.54 -8.35
N ASN A 185 -18.98 -1.49 -8.82
CA ASN A 185 -20.05 -0.80 -8.11
C ASN A 185 -21.37 -1.51 -8.37
N THR A 186 -21.70 -2.49 -7.56
CA THR A 186 -22.88 -3.36 -7.73
C THR A 186 -24.22 -2.63 -7.56
N SER A 187 -24.21 -1.40 -7.04
CA SER A 187 -25.40 -0.54 -7.04
C SER A 187 -25.75 0.01 -8.43
N ARG A 188 -24.86 -0.11 -9.43
CA ARG A 188 -25.02 0.47 -10.77
C ARG A 188 -24.86 -0.53 -11.92
N ILE A 189 -24.03 -1.55 -11.73
CA ILE A 189 -23.68 -2.50 -12.80
C ILE A 189 -23.27 -3.84 -12.17
N SER A 190 -23.59 -4.95 -12.82
CA SER A 190 -23.08 -6.26 -12.45
C SER A 190 -21.61 -6.42 -12.85
N ARG A 191 -20.91 -7.37 -12.22
CA ARG A 191 -19.53 -7.68 -12.58
C ARG A 191 -19.40 -8.17 -14.01
N GLU A 192 -20.37 -8.92 -14.48
CA GLU A 192 -20.45 -9.47 -15.84
C GLU A 192 -20.58 -8.36 -16.88
N GLU A 193 -21.49 -7.43 -16.67
CA GLU A 193 -21.65 -6.26 -17.54
C GLU A 193 -20.42 -5.36 -17.55
N LEU A 194 -19.76 -5.19 -16.39
CA LEU A 194 -18.51 -4.41 -16.30
C LEU A 194 -17.37 -5.10 -17.06
N LEU A 195 -17.24 -6.43 -16.97
CA LEU A 195 -16.27 -7.21 -17.76
C LEU A 195 -16.51 -7.03 -19.26
N GLN A 196 -17.77 -7.11 -19.71
CA GLN A 196 -18.11 -6.89 -21.12
C GLN A 196 -17.74 -5.48 -21.55
N LYS A 197 -18.10 -4.46 -20.75
CA LYS A 197 -17.75 -3.06 -21.04
C LYS A 197 -16.24 -2.79 -21.12
N LEU A 198 -15.44 -3.49 -20.32
CA LEU A 198 -13.97 -3.46 -20.40
C LEU A 198 -13.46 -4.13 -21.67
N ALA A 199 -14.01 -5.30 -22.03
CA ALA A 199 -13.65 -6.02 -23.24
C ALA A 199 -13.97 -5.21 -24.50
N ASP A 200 -15.11 -4.52 -24.55
CA ASP A 200 -15.50 -3.62 -25.65
C ASP A 200 -14.51 -2.46 -25.83
N GLN A 201 -13.79 -2.08 -24.77
CA GLN A 201 -12.71 -1.08 -24.79
C GLN A 201 -11.33 -1.68 -25.09
N GLY A 202 -11.26 -2.99 -25.40
CA GLY A 202 -10.00 -3.70 -25.65
C GLY A 202 -9.14 -3.92 -24.40
N ILE A 203 -9.74 -3.83 -23.19
CA ILE A 203 -9.05 -4.03 -21.92
C ILE A 203 -9.20 -5.49 -21.50
N GLN A 204 -8.08 -6.17 -21.29
CA GLN A 204 -8.08 -7.52 -20.76
C GLN A 204 -8.39 -7.49 -19.26
N ALA A 205 -9.42 -8.26 -18.89
CA ALA A 205 -9.89 -8.32 -17.51
C ALA A 205 -10.33 -9.76 -17.15
N SER A 206 -10.16 -10.12 -15.87
CA SER A 206 -10.58 -11.42 -15.34
C SER A 206 -11.27 -11.24 -13.98
N LYS A 207 -12.15 -12.17 -13.63
CA LYS A 207 -12.78 -12.20 -12.30
C LYS A 207 -11.73 -12.45 -11.23
N SER A 208 -11.84 -11.75 -10.10
CA SER A 208 -11.09 -12.12 -8.91
C SER A 208 -11.59 -13.45 -8.35
N LYS A 209 -10.75 -14.10 -7.58
CA LYS A 209 -11.04 -15.47 -7.10
C LYS A 209 -12.01 -15.47 -5.91
N TYR A 210 -11.86 -14.50 -5.02
CA TYR A 210 -12.53 -14.51 -3.72
C TYR A 210 -13.58 -13.40 -3.55
N SER A 211 -13.35 -12.24 -4.15
CA SER A 211 -14.32 -11.15 -4.11
C SER A 211 -15.37 -11.31 -5.23
N PRO A 212 -16.66 -11.34 -4.91
CA PRO A 212 -17.73 -11.41 -5.92
C PRO A 212 -17.73 -10.21 -6.88
N GLU A 213 -17.30 -9.04 -6.43
CA GLU A 213 -17.27 -7.79 -7.21
C GLU A 213 -15.91 -7.52 -7.86
N GLY A 214 -14.89 -8.31 -7.50
CA GLY A 214 -13.51 -8.07 -7.88
C GLY A 214 -13.21 -8.41 -9.35
N ILE A 215 -12.42 -7.55 -9.99
CA ILE A 215 -11.92 -7.73 -11.37
C ILE A 215 -10.44 -7.36 -11.38
N TYR A 216 -9.60 -8.26 -11.89
CA TYR A 216 -8.20 -7.96 -12.20
C TYR A 216 -8.06 -7.49 -13.63
N LEU A 217 -7.27 -6.45 -13.82
CA LEU A 217 -6.95 -5.89 -15.14
C LEU A 217 -5.50 -6.22 -15.51
N SER A 218 -5.28 -6.62 -16.76
CA SER A 218 -3.95 -6.88 -17.32
C SER A 218 -3.58 -5.80 -18.36
N ASP A 219 -2.28 -5.50 -18.47
CA ASP A 219 -1.69 -4.65 -19.52
C ASP A 219 -2.34 -3.27 -19.71
N ILE A 220 -2.59 -2.53 -18.63
CA ILE A 220 -3.23 -1.22 -18.71
C ILE A 220 -2.19 -0.14 -18.99
N PRO A 221 -2.24 0.49 -20.17
CA PRO A 221 -1.29 1.55 -20.52
C PRO A 221 -1.54 2.85 -19.73
N ASN A 222 -2.78 3.09 -19.27
CA ASN A 222 -3.14 4.33 -18.57
C ASN A 222 -4.37 4.17 -17.66
N ILE A 223 -4.16 4.09 -16.36
CA ILE A 223 -5.25 4.03 -15.36
C ILE A 223 -6.20 5.24 -15.45
N ASN A 224 -5.66 6.43 -15.71
CA ASN A 224 -6.46 7.66 -15.82
C ASN A 224 -7.37 7.67 -17.07
N GLY A 225 -7.12 6.78 -18.03
CA GLY A 225 -7.93 6.57 -19.22
C GLY A 225 -9.15 5.67 -19.01
N LEU A 226 -9.24 4.97 -17.88
CA LEU A 226 -10.35 4.06 -17.60
C LEU A 226 -11.65 4.84 -17.37
N THR A 227 -12.55 4.81 -18.37
CA THR A 227 -13.84 5.53 -18.29
C THR A 227 -14.72 4.99 -17.18
N VAL A 228 -14.69 3.69 -16.92
CA VAL A 228 -15.44 3.01 -15.85
C VAL A 228 -15.17 3.57 -14.46
N LEU A 229 -13.96 4.08 -14.20
CA LEU A 229 -13.61 4.74 -12.94
C LEU A 229 -14.26 6.13 -12.86
N LYS A 230 -14.23 6.90 -13.96
CA LYS A 230 -14.83 8.25 -14.04
C LYS A 230 -16.34 8.20 -13.95
N GLU A 231 -16.96 7.22 -14.58
CA GLU A 231 -18.39 6.97 -14.58
C GLU A 231 -18.92 6.44 -13.23
N GLY A 232 -18.03 6.09 -12.31
CA GLY A 232 -18.41 5.53 -11.02
C GLY A 232 -18.95 4.11 -11.09
N LEU A 233 -18.62 3.35 -12.14
CA LEU A 233 -18.98 1.94 -12.30
C LEU A 233 -18.02 1.01 -11.56
N ALA A 234 -16.83 1.52 -11.22
CA ALA A 234 -15.84 0.81 -10.43
C ALA A 234 -14.98 1.74 -9.57
N ILE A 235 -14.27 1.15 -8.63
CA ILE A 235 -13.23 1.80 -7.82
C ILE A 235 -12.01 0.90 -7.75
N ILE A 236 -10.80 1.47 -7.70
CA ILE A 236 -9.57 0.71 -7.45
C ILE A 236 -9.56 0.28 -5.99
N GLN A 237 -9.53 -1.03 -5.77
CA GLN A 237 -9.44 -1.62 -4.43
C GLN A 237 -8.89 -3.03 -4.52
N ASP A 238 -7.88 -3.34 -3.73
CA ASP A 238 -7.25 -4.66 -3.69
C ASP A 238 -8.22 -5.72 -3.17
N GLU A 239 -8.15 -6.93 -3.71
CA GLU A 239 -9.08 -8.02 -3.42
C GLU A 239 -9.21 -8.32 -1.91
N PRO A 240 -8.14 -8.44 -1.10
CA PRO A 240 -8.27 -8.65 0.34
C PRO A 240 -9.05 -7.54 1.06
N SER A 241 -8.88 -6.30 0.62
CA SER A 241 -9.61 -5.15 1.17
C SER A 241 -11.10 -5.17 0.83
N GLN A 242 -11.48 -5.82 -0.28
CA GLN A 242 -12.88 -6.00 -0.65
C GLN A 242 -13.60 -7.00 0.28
N LEU A 243 -12.90 -8.02 0.77
CA LEU A 243 -13.47 -9.05 1.64
C LEU A 243 -13.97 -8.50 2.98
N VAL A 244 -13.42 -7.40 3.45
CA VAL A 244 -13.81 -6.78 4.73
C VAL A 244 -15.29 -6.44 4.78
N ALA A 245 -15.83 -5.88 3.71
CA ALA A 245 -17.24 -5.49 3.68
C ALA A 245 -18.18 -6.72 3.74
N HIS A 246 -17.79 -7.85 3.16
CA HIS A 246 -18.51 -9.11 3.29
C HIS A 246 -18.48 -9.65 4.72
N VAL A 247 -17.35 -9.53 5.41
CA VAL A 247 -17.24 -9.92 6.83
C VAL A 247 -18.08 -9.02 7.74
N VAL A 248 -18.23 -7.73 7.42
CA VAL A 248 -19.19 -6.84 8.11
C VAL A 248 -20.61 -7.28 7.81
N ASP A 249 -20.90 -7.76 6.59
CA ASP A 249 -22.22 -8.26 6.17
C ASP A 249 -23.33 -7.22 6.35
N PRO A 250 -23.26 -6.04 5.68
CA PRO A 250 -24.21 -4.96 5.84
C PRO A 250 -25.63 -5.37 5.38
N GLN A 251 -26.65 -5.05 6.17
CA GLN A 251 -28.06 -5.34 5.86
C GLN A 251 -28.85 -4.03 5.63
N PRO A 252 -29.97 -4.08 4.90
CA PRO A 252 -30.91 -2.97 4.82
C PRO A 252 -31.34 -2.45 6.19
N HIS A 253 -31.51 -1.12 6.31
CA HIS A 253 -31.94 -0.40 7.53
C HIS A 253 -30.92 -0.37 8.68
N GLU A 254 -29.74 -0.99 8.53
CA GLU A 254 -28.70 -0.92 9.56
C GLU A 254 -27.95 0.42 9.54
N VAL A 255 -27.45 0.78 10.70
CA VAL A 255 -26.48 1.86 10.91
C VAL A 255 -25.10 1.25 11.08
N ILE A 256 -24.20 1.58 10.17
CA ILE A 256 -22.82 1.08 10.17
C ILE A 256 -21.85 2.24 10.39
N LEU A 257 -20.85 2.02 11.25
CA LEU A 257 -19.81 2.99 11.56
C LEU A 257 -18.44 2.45 11.14
N ASP A 258 -17.80 3.10 10.17
CA ASP A 258 -16.40 2.88 9.76
C ASP A 258 -15.55 3.96 10.43
N VAL A 259 -14.78 3.60 11.47
CA VAL A 259 -14.13 4.58 12.35
C VAL A 259 -12.77 5.09 11.81
N CYS A 260 -12.20 4.45 10.79
CA CYS A 260 -10.95 4.83 10.15
C CYS A 260 -11.09 4.81 8.62
N ALA A 261 -12.10 5.51 8.12
CA ALA A 261 -12.72 5.30 6.82
C ALA A 261 -11.89 5.73 5.59
N ALA A 262 -11.02 6.74 5.74
CA ALA A 262 -10.38 7.37 4.58
C ALA A 262 -9.40 6.43 3.83
N PRO A 263 -9.44 6.42 2.49
CA PRO A 263 -10.13 7.33 1.56
C PRO A 263 -11.57 6.94 1.17
N GLY A 264 -12.22 5.98 1.86
CA GLY A 264 -13.62 5.61 1.64
C GLY A 264 -13.82 4.33 0.81
N GLY A 265 -12.77 3.55 0.57
CA GLY A 265 -12.88 2.30 -0.20
C GLY A 265 -13.81 1.29 0.47
N LYS A 266 -13.62 1.01 1.77
CA LYS A 266 -14.47 0.10 2.57
C LYS A 266 -15.84 0.73 2.87
N THR A 267 -15.87 2.01 3.27
CA THR A 267 -17.11 2.76 3.52
C THR A 267 -18.08 2.70 2.35
N THR A 268 -17.58 2.96 1.13
CA THR A 268 -18.39 2.91 -0.09
C THR A 268 -18.78 1.48 -0.48
N HIS A 269 -18.01 0.47 -0.07
CA HIS A 269 -18.36 -0.93 -0.28
C HIS A 269 -19.50 -1.35 0.65
N LEU A 270 -19.40 -1.00 1.93
CA LEU A 270 -20.46 -1.20 2.91
C LEU A 270 -21.79 -0.57 2.45
N ALA A 271 -21.71 0.67 1.97
CA ALA A 271 -22.87 1.39 1.47
C ALA A 271 -23.51 0.77 0.22
N ALA A 272 -22.69 0.22 -0.69
CA ALA A 272 -23.18 -0.46 -1.89
C ALA A 272 -23.86 -1.78 -1.56
N LEU A 273 -23.28 -2.59 -0.66
CA LEU A 273 -23.83 -3.89 -0.25
C LEU A 273 -25.07 -3.75 0.62
N GLY A 274 -25.08 -2.80 1.58
CA GLY A 274 -26.23 -2.59 2.49
C GLY A 274 -27.45 -1.96 1.82
N GLY A 275 -27.27 -1.44 0.60
CA GLY A 275 -28.36 -0.82 -0.16
C GLY A 275 -28.79 0.56 0.35
N PRO A 276 -29.74 1.22 -0.30
CA PRO A 276 -30.06 2.63 -0.08
C PRO A 276 -30.65 2.95 1.30
N THR A 277 -31.22 1.97 1.98
CA THR A 277 -31.80 2.13 3.33
C THR A 277 -30.82 1.93 4.47
N CYS A 278 -29.64 1.32 4.19
CA CYS A 278 -28.53 1.23 5.12
C CYS A 278 -27.82 2.59 5.22
N THR A 279 -27.49 3.05 6.43
CA THR A 279 -26.72 4.29 6.62
C THR A 279 -25.30 3.96 7.06
N VAL A 280 -24.31 4.43 6.31
CA VAL A 280 -22.90 4.22 6.63
C VAL A 280 -22.22 5.54 7.01
N TYR A 281 -21.74 5.61 8.25
CA TYR A 281 -20.93 6.73 8.73
C TYR A 281 -19.44 6.43 8.56
N GLY A 282 -18.75 7.24 7.75
CA GLY A 282 -17.31 7.19 7.56
C GLY A 282 -16.58 8.24 8.38
N GLY A 283 -15.80 7.80 9.39
CA GLY A 283 -15.06 8.66 10.29
C GLY A 283 -13.57 8.77 9.95
N ASP A 284 -13.00 9.98 10.05
CA ASP A 284 -11.55 10.21 10.07
C ASP A 284 -11.22 11.41 10.95
N ILE A 285 -9.98 11.48 11.46
CA ILE A 285 -9.50 12.59 12.30
C ILE A 285 -9.14 13.84 11.48
N TYR A 286 -8.99 13.70 10.15
CA TYR A 286 -8.56 14.77 9.26
C TYR A 286 -9.68 15.18 8.29
N GLU A 287 -10.11 16.43 8.33
CA GLU A 287 -11.16 16.97 7.47
C GLU A 287 -10.88 16.78 5.96
N HIS A 288 -9.63 17.02 5.53
CA HIS A 288 -9.26 16.85 4.12
C HIS A 288 -9.43 15.41 3.62
N LYS A 289 -9.36 14.43 4.53
CA LYS A 289 -9.60 13.01 4.21
C LYS A 289 -11.08 12.69 4.10
N LEU A 290 -11.95 13.36 4.87
CA LEU A 290 -13.41 13.21 4.75
C LEU A 290 -13.88 13.62 3.35
N LYS A 291 -13.30 14.67 2.77
CA LYS A 291 -13.57 15.09 1.39
C LYS A 291 -13.25 14.01 0.35
N LEU A 292 -12.27 13.14 0.61
CA LEU A 292 -11.99 12.00 -0.27
C LEU A 292 -13.12 10.95 -0.21
N ILE A 293 -13.65 10.69 0.99
CA ILE A 293 -14.80 9.77 1.18
C ILE A 293 -16.02 10.31 0.43
N GLU A 294 -16.34 11.60 0.61
CA GLU A 294 -17.46 12.29 -0.04
C GLU A 294 -17.33 12.27 -1.57
N THR A 295 -16.13 12.57 -2.07
CA THR A 295 -15.83 12.54 -3.50
C THR A 295 -16.04 11.13 -4.08
N ASN A 296 -15.58 10.09 -3.39
CA ASN A 296 -15.75 8.71 -3.83
C ASN A 296 -17.23 8.29 -3.75
N ALA A 297 -17.93 8.59 -2.66
CA ALA A 297 -19.34 8.28 -2.50
C ALA A 297 -20.20 8.97 -3.60
N SER A 298 -19.98 10.25 -3.83
CA SER A 298 -20.66 11.03 -4.89
C SER A 298 -20.41 10.45 -6.28
N ARG A 299 -19.13 10.16 -6.62
CA ARG A 299 -18.76 9.56 -7.91
C ARG A 299 -19.42 8.19 -8.13
N LEU A 300 -19.53 7.39 -7.08
CA LEU A 300 -20.17 6.08 -7.10
C LEU A 300 -21.72 6.17 -7.05
N GLY A 301 -22.29 7.35 -6.75
CA GLY A 301 -23.73 7.55 -6.64
C GLY A 301 -24.35 7.00 -5.35
N LEU A 302 -23.57 6.93 -4.29
CA LEU A 302 -23.99 6.40 -2.99
C LEU A 302 -24.46 7.53 -2.07
N SER A 303 -25.77 7.73 -1.95
CA SER A 303 -26.40 8.78 -1.14
C SER A 303 -26.54 8.42 0.35
N ASN A 304 -26.27 7.18 0.72
CA ASN A 304 -26.39 6.63 2.06
C ASN A 304 -25.08 6.69 2.88
N VAL A 305 -24.04 7.34 2.37
CA VAL A 305 -22.79 7.63 3.09
C VAL A 305 -22.87 9.00 3.77
N ARG A 306 -22.43 9.05 5.03
CA ARG A 306 -22.29 10.29 5.83
C ARG A 306 -20.87 10.35 6.38
N THR A 307 -20.23 11.51 6.36
CA THR A 307 -18.90 11.70 6.94
C THR A 307 -18.97 12.31 8.33
N ILE A 308 -18.07 11.90 9.21
CA ILE A 308 -17.94 12.45 10.57
C ILE A 308 -16.49 12.76 10.89
N LEU A 309 -16.23 14.00 11.33
CA LEU A 309 -14.90 14.40 11.83
C LEU A 309 -14.79 13.92 13.27
N GLN A 310 -14.03 12.84 13.49
CA GLN A 310 -13.98 12.19 14.79
C GLN A 310 -12.65 11.48 15.03
N ASN A 311 -12.18 11.54 16.27
CA ASN A 311 -11.05 10.74 16.71
C ASN A 311 -11.52 9.35 17.12
N ALA A 312 -11.09 8.31 16.41
CA ALA A 312 -11.44 6.92 16.66
C ALA A 312 -11.08 6.44 18.09
N CYS A 313 -10.05 7.04 18.72
CA CYS A 313 -9.71 6.73 20.13
C CYS A 313 -10.71 7.23 21.17
N THR A 314 -11.69 8.04 20.79
CA THR A 314 -12.68 8.64 21.72
C THR A 314 -14.09 8.59 21.15
N ILE A 315 -14.32 7.92 20.04
CA ILE A 315 -15.60 7.88 19.32
C ILE A 315 -16.73 7.28 20.17
N GLY A 316 -16.41 6.32 21.04
CA GLY A 316 -17.38 5.70 21.95
C GLY A 316 -18.13 6.70 22.82
N LYS A 317 -17.52 7.83 23.20
CA LYS A 317 -18.16 8.88 23.99
C LYS A 317 -19.35 9.55 23.28
N SER A 318 -19.29 9.64 21.95
CA SER A 318 -20.29 10.36 21.14
C SER A 318 -21.28 9.44 20.45
N TYR A 319 -20.87 8.17 20.23
CA TYR A 319 -21.63 7.20 19.43
C TYR A 319 -21.93 5.90 20.20
N ALA A 320 -21.94 5.94 21.54
CA ALA A 320 -22.25 4.77 22.37
C ALA A 320 -23.56 4.10 21.92
N GLU A 321 -23.49 2.80 21.62
CA GLU A 321 -24.61 1.93 21.25
C GLU A 321 -25.50 2.45 20.09
N LYS A 322 -24.89 3.19 19.14
CA LYS A 322 -25.62 3.77 18.01
C LYS A 322 -25.52 2.95 16.72
N ALA A 323 -24.55 2.05 16.62
CA ALA A 323 -24.30 1.30 15.40
C ALA A 323 -24.68 -0.18 15.56
N ASP A 324 -25.36 -0.73 14.55
CA ASP A 324 -25.61 -2.16 14.43
C ASP A 324 -24.31 -2.91 14.11
N LYS A 325 -23.44 -2.26 13.32
CA LYS A 325 -22.12 -2.80 12.97
C LYS A 325 -21.05 -1.71 13.00
N VAL A 326 -19.87 -2.07 13.48
CA VAL A 326 -18.71 -1.16 13.53
C VAL A 326 -17.52 -1.82 12.84
N LEU A 327 -16.91 -1.09 11.92
CA LEU A 327 -15.66 -1.46 11.27
C LEU A 327 -14.50 -0.64 11.84
N VAL A 328 -13.45 -1.33 12.26
CA VAL A 328 -12.15 -0.78 12.63
C VAL A 328 -11.11 -1.26 11.60
N ASP A 329 -11.01 -0.58 10.46
CA ASP A 329 -9.89 -0.78 9.54
C ASP A 329 -8.69 0.00 10.09
N ALA A 330 -7.95 -0.64 10.98
CA ALA A 330 -7.02 0.06 11.86
C ALA A 330 -5.79 0.61 11.13
N PRO A 331 -5.30 1.81 11.51
CA PRO A 331 -3.99 2.27 11.06
C PRO A 331 -2.93 1.26 11.50
N CYS A 332 -2.17 0.72 10.54
CA CYS A 332 -1.23 -0.38 10.76
C CYS A 332 0.10 -0.14 10.06
N SER A 333 1.06 -1.07 10.25
CA SER A 333 2.36 -0.99 9.60
C SER A 333 2.27 -1.09 8.07
N GLY A 334 1.25 -1.75 7.53
CA GLY A 334 1.09 -1.97 6.10
C GLY A 334 2.08 -2.96 5.52
N LEU A 335 2.68 -3.82 6.34
CA LEU A 335 3.68 -4.80 5.92
C LEU A 335 3.11 -5.94 5.06
N GLY A 336 1.80 -6.00 4.89
CA GLY A 336 1.14 -6.93 3.97
C GLY A 336 1.03 -6.43 2.52
N ILE A 337 1.23 -5.12 2.28
CA ILE A 337 0.99 -4.47 0.98
C ILE A 337 2.22 -3.74 0.43
N LEU A 338 3.42 -4.21 0.74
CA LEU A 338 4.69 -3.54 0.37
C LEU A 338 4.92 -3.43 -1.14
N ARG A 339 4.29 -4.27 -1.97
CA ARG A 339 4.38 -4.19 -3.42
C ARG A 339 3.63 -2.99 -4.01
N HIS A 340 2.57 -2.51 -3.34
CA HIS A 340 1.77 -1.35 -3.78
C HIS A 340 2.36 -0.01 -3.34
N LYS A 341 3.15 0.00 -2.25
CA LYS A 341 3.69 1.22 -1.64
C LYS A 341 5.19 1.13 -1.50
N ILE A 342 5.90 1.35 -2.61
CA ILE A 342 7.36 1.20 -2.69
C ILE A 342 8.10 2.05 -1.65
N ASP A 343 7.65 3.28 -1.39
CA ASP A 343 8.23 4.17 -0.39
C ASP A 343 7.97 3.72 1.04
N LEU A 344 6.86 3.05 1.32
CA LEU A 344 6.58 2.48 2.64
C LEU A 344 7.69 1.51 3.08
N ARG A 345 8.19 0.73 2.14
CA ARG A 345 9.30 -0.20 2.33
C ARG A 345 10.51 0.45 3.00
N TRP A 346 10.80 1.72 2.68
CA TRP A 346 11.98 2.44 3.16
C TRP A 346 11.73 3.35 4.37
N ARG A 347 10.47 3.71 4.61
CA ARG A 347 10.08 4.61 5.72
C ARG A 347 9.84 3.88 7.02
N LYS A 348 9.37 2.64 6.94
CA LYS A 348 9.08 1.86 8.14
C LYS A 348 10.35 1.53 8.92
N LYS A 349 10.23 1.63 10.24
CA LYS A 349 11.29 1.37 11.21
C LYS A 349 10.80 0.33 12.24
N PRO A 350 11.69 -0.44 12.87
CA PRO A 350 11.30 -1.35 13.95
C PRO A 350 10.54 -0.68 15.10
N SER A 351 10.79 0.62 15.34
CA SER A 351 10.06 1.42 16.34
C SER A 351 8.57 1.54 16.05
N ASP A 352 8.18 1.56 14.78
CA ASP A 352 6.77 1.73 14.38
C ASP A 352 5.92 0.55 14.85
N LEU A 353 6.50 -0.66 14.84
CA LEU A 353 5.85 -1.87 15.34
C LEU A 353 5.57 -1.85 16.85
N LYS A 354 6.21 -0.95 17.59
CA LYS A 354 5.96 -0.76 19.04
C LYS A 354 4.90 0.30 19.30
N VAL A 355 4.72 1.25 18.38
CA VAL A 355 3.80 2.40 18.55
C VAL A 355 2.39 2.08 18.07
N LEU A 356 2.26 1.29 17.00
CA LEU A 356 0.96 1.01 16.38
C LEU A 356 0.03 0.13 17.25
N PRO A 357 0.47 -0.98 17.87
CA PRO A 357 -0.42 -1.83 18.65
C PRO A 357 -1.10 -1.12 19.83
N PRO A 358 -0.45 -0.24 20.62
CA PRO A 358 -1.14 0.57 21.63
C PRO A 358 -2.22 1.49 21.05
N LEU A 359 -1.99 2.08 19.87
CA LEU A 359 -2.98 2.92 19.19
C LEU A 359 -4.18 2.07 18.72
N GLN A 360 -3.92 0.94 18.08
CA GLN A 360 -4.94 0.01 17.60
C GLN A 360 -5.85 -0.48 18.73
N ARG A 361 -5.28 -0.83 19.90
CA ARG A 361 -6.06 -1.18 21.09
C ARG A 361 -6.99 -0.06 21.54
N ARG A 362 -6.48 1.16 21.66
CA ARG A 362 -7.29 2.32 22.05
C ARG A 362 -8.43 2.60 21.07
N ILE A 363 -8.19 2.42 19.78
CA ILE A 363 -9.22 2.57 18.76
C ILE A 363 -10.28 1.47 18.92
N LEU A 364 -9.85 0.20 19.02
CA LEU A 364 -10.76 -0.94 19.16
C LEU A 364 -11.62 -0.85 20.43
N GLU A 365 -11.01 -0.51 21.57
CA GLU A 365 -11.70 -0.28 22.86
C GLU A 365 -12.75 0.85 22.75
N SER A 366 -12.42 1.97 22.10
CA SER A 366 -13.37 3.06 21.94
C SER A 366 -14.48 2.73 20.92
N ALA A 367 -14.13 2.05 19.83
CA ALA A 367 -15.09 1.65 18.80
C ALA A 367 -16.08 0.59 19.29
N SER A 368 -15.66 -0.32 20.19
CA SER A 368 -16.53 -1.36 20.74
C SER A 368 -17.73 -0.78 21.50
N GLN A 369 -17.55 0.37 22.14
CA GLN A 369 -18.63 1.06 22.84
C GLN A 369 -19.75 1.56 21.90
N CYS A 370 -19.44 1.72 20.61
CA CYS A 370 -20.41 2.18 19.60
C CYS A 370 -21.38 1.07 19.16
N VAL A 371 -21.01 -0.19 19.38
CA VAL A 371 -21.79 -1.36 18.96
C VAL A 371 -23.00 -1.53 19.86
N LYS A 372 -24.20 -1.67 19.29
CA LYS A 372 -25.41 -2.04 20.02
C LYS A 372 -25.29 -3.45 20.63
N PRO A 373 -26.04 -3.78 21.71
CA PRO A 373 -26.23 -5.17 22.11
C PRO A 373 -26.67 -6.04 20.93
N GLY A 374 -26.13 -7.25 20.80
CA GLY A 374 -26.33 -8.13 19.64
C GLY A 374 -25.59 -7.73 18.35
N GLY A 375 -24.97 -6.54 18.30
CA GLY A 375 -24.30 -5.99 17.13
C GLY A 375 -22.92 -6.59 16.83
N ILE A 376 -22.31 -6.16 15.74
CA ILE A 376 -21.07 -6.70 15.20
C ILE A 376 -19.94 -5.67 15.24
N LEU A 377 -18.75 -6.12 15.65
CA LEU A 377 -17.49 -5.40 15.59
C LEU A 377 -16.53 -6.15 14.67
N VAL A 378 -16.08 -5.50 13.59
CA VAL A 378 -15.07 -6.07 12.69
C VAL A 378 -13.77 -5.29 12.83
N TYR A 379 -12.67 -6.01 13.03
CA TYR A 379 -11.32 -5.47 13.07
C TYR A 379 -10.54 -5.95 11.85
N SER A 380 -9.89 -5.04 11.13
CA SER A 380 -9.07 -5.39 9.96
C SER A 380 -7.79 -4.58 9.89
N THR A 381 -6.76 -5.17 9.27
CA THR A 381 -5.46 -4.54 8.98
C THR A 381 -4.90 -5.05 7.66
N CYS A 382 -4.06 -4.24 6.99
CA CYS A 382 -3.27 -4.64 5.83
C CYS A 382 -1.82 -5.02 6.23
N THR A 383 -1.65 -5.73 7.32
CA THR A 383 -0.34 -6.22 7.81
C THR A 383 -0.36 -7.72 8.07
N ILE A 384 0.85 -8.31 8.10
CA ILE A 384 1.07 -9.73 8.42
C ILE A 384 1.65 -9.93 9.83
N GLN A 385 1.63 -8.89 10.67
CA GLN A 385 2.23 -8.93 12.00
C GLN A 385 1.22 -9.36 13.05
N ASP A 386 1.49 -10.43 13.78
CA ASP A 386 0.62 -10.95 14.83
C ASP A 386 0.36 -9.94 15.95
N GLU A 387 1.36 -9.08 16.25
CA GLU A 387 1.26 -8.04 17.28
C GLU A 387 0.20 -6.98 16.94
N GLU A 388 -0.08 -6.77 15.65
CA GLU A 388 -1.10 -5.84 15.14
C GLU A 388 -2.42 -6.57 14.83
N ASN A 389 -2.45 -7.88 14.79
CA ASN A 389 -3.54 -8.74 14.34
C ASN A 389 -4.13 -9.55 15.50
N ILE A 390 -3.86 -10.84 15.54
CA ILE A 390 -4.48 -11.77 16.50
C ILE A 390 -4.20 -11.41 17.96
N GLN A 391 -3.02 -10.83 18.27
CA GLN A 391 -2.72 -10.41 19.64
C GLN A 391 -3.58 -9.23 20.09
N ILE A 392 -3.96 -8.31 19.19
CA ILE A 392 -4.92 -7.23 19.51
C ILE A 392 -6.28 -7.81 19.84
N VAL A 393 -6.77 -8.72 18.98
CA VAL A 393 -8.10 -9.36 19.15
C VAL A 393 -8.16 -10.18 20.43
N ASN A 394 -7.18 -11.05 20.68
CA ASN A 394 -7.15 -11.88 21.86
C ASN A 394 -7.12 -11.05 23.17
N ARG A 395 -6.34 -9.98 23.17
CA ARG A 395 -6.28 -9.07 24.32
C ARG A 395 -7.61 -8.32 24.51
N PHE A 396 -8.23 -7.88 23.44
CA PHE A 396 -9.54 -7.24 23.48
C PHE A 396 -10.59 -8.18 24.08
N LEU A 397 -10.75 -9.38 23.56
CA LEU A 397 -11.71 -10.37 24.04
C LEU A 397 -11.50 -10.77 25.51
N LYS A 398 -10.24 -10.82 25.96
CA LYS A 398 -9.92 -11.06 27.37
C LYS A 398 -10.45 -9.95 28.29
N ASN A 399 -10.44 -8.70 27.82
CA ASN A 399 -10.85 -7.55 28.62
C ASN A 399 -12.34 -7.20 28.44
N HIS A 400 -12.99 -7.75 27.41
CA HIS A 400 -14.37 -7.48 27.01
C HIS A 400 -15.14 -8.80 26.88
N PRO A 401 -15.52 -9.45 28.01
CA PRO A 401 -16.22 -10.74 27.99
C PRO A 401 -17.62 -10.67 27.37
N GLU A 402 -18.16 -9.46 27.19
CA GLU A 402 -19.39 -9.19 26.45
C GLU A 402 -19.25 -9.40 24.94
N PHE A 403 -18.03 -9.55 24.40
CA PHE A 403 -17.77 -9.86 23.00
C PHE A 403 -17.31 -11.31 22.82
N THR A 404 -17.83 -11.96 21.78
CA THR A 404 -17.44 -13.31 21.35
C THR A 404 -16.88 -13.27 19.94
N LEU A 405 -15.82 -14.06 19.69
CA LEU A 405 -15.25 -14.19 18.34
C LEU A 405 -16.15 -15.06 17.47
N GLU A 406 -16.57 -14.54 16.32
CA GLU A 406 -17.30 -15.28 15.31
C GLU A 406 -16.38 -15.74 14.18
N ASN A 407 -16.77 -16.80 13.49
CA ASN A 407 -16.03 -17.27 12.31
C ASN A 407 -16.24 -16.32 11.11
N ALA A 408 -15.17 -15.64 10.69
CA ALA A 408 -15.16 -14.70 9.58
C ALA A 408 -15.00 -15.40 8.21
N VAL A 409 -14.48 -16.64 8.19
CA VAL A 409 -14.13 -17.38 6.97
C VAL A 409 -15.28 -17.58 6.00
N PRO A 410 -16.50 -17.96 6.43
CA PRO A 410 -17.65 -18.16 5.54
C PRO A 410 -18.02 -16.93 4.68
N PHE A 411 -17.71 -15.73 5.19
CA PHE A 411 -18.00 -14.47 4.50
C PHE A 411 -16.98 -14.12 3.38
N CYS A 412 -15.83 -14.79 3.37
CA CYS A 412 -14.73 -14.44 2.47
C CYS A 412 -14.57 -15.40 1.27
N HIS A 413 -15.32 -16.49 1.21
CA HIS A 413 -15.15 -17.55 0.20
C HIS A 413 -13.71 -18.11 0.11
N ILE A 414 -12.93 -17.98 1.18
CA ILE A 414 -11.53 -18.45 1.31
C ILE A 414 -11.54 -19.71 2.19
N GLN A 415 -10.72 -20.68 1.82
CA GLN A 415 -10.42 -21.80 2.72
C GLN A 415 -9.31 -21.35 3.68
N HIS A 416 -9.65 -21.20 4.94
CA HIS A 416 -8.70 -20.79 5.98
C HIS A 416 -9.02 -21.53 7.29
N GLU A 417 -7.97 -21.87 8.05
CA GLU A 417 -8.13 -22.50 9.36
C GLU A 417 -8.32 -21.43 10.44
N GLY A 418 -9.24 -21.70 11.37
CA GLY A 418 -9.54 -20.81 12.48
C GLY A 418 -10.62 -19.76 12.17
N PRO A 419 -11.06 -19.00 13.20
CA PRO A 419 -12.19 -18.06 13.11
C PRO A 419 -11.83 -16.71 12.48
N CYS A 420 -10.54 -16.31 12.47
CA CYS A 420 -10.07 -15.09 11.81
C CYS A 420 -9.52 -15.40 10.43
N VAL A 421 -9.59 -14.45 9.52
CA VAL A 421 -8.92 -14.54 8.22
C VAL A 421 -7.55 -13.87 8.34
N GLN A 422 -6.46 -14.63 8.20
CA GLN A 422 -5.11 -14.11 8.08
C GLN A 422 -4.56 -14.50 6.71
N LEU A 423 -4.46 -13.55 5.80
CA LEU A 423 -3.86 -13.77 4.49
C LEU A 423 -2.34 -13.55 4.56
N LEU A 424 -1.59 -14.55 4.11
CA LEU A 424 -0.13 -14.52 4.04
C LEU A 424 0.31 -14.61 2.57
N PRO A 425 1.01 -13.60 2.03
CA PRO A 425 1.33 -13.54 0.61
C PRO A 425 2.07 -14.76 0.05
N GLN A 426 2.92 -15.38 0.86
CA GLN A 426 3.68 -16.57 0.49
C GLN A 426 2.78 -17.81 0.31
N HIS A 427 1.64 -17.88 0.98
CA HIS A 427 0.71 -19.00 0.92
C HIS A 427 -0.50 -18.69 0.01
N ASP A 428 -1.17 -17.58 0.26
CA ASP A 428 -2.46 -17.26 -0.37
C ASP A 428 -2.33 -16.63 -1.76
N LYS A 429 -1.15 -16.14 -2.13
CA LYS A 429 -0.88 -15.39 -3.36
C LYS A 429 -1.72 -14.11 -3.47
N LEU A 430 -2.16 -13.61 -2.34
CA LEU A 430 -2.84 -12.34 -2.14
C LEU A 430 -1.98 -11.43 -1.26
N ASP A 431 -2.30 -10.15 -1.23
CA ASP A 431 -1.67 -9.23 -0.28
C ASP A 431 -1.98 -9.63 1.16
N GLY A 432 -1.03 -9.38 2.05
CA GLY A 432 -1.18 -9.71 3.46
C GLY A 432 -2.27 -8.88 4.11
N PHE A 433 -3.21 -9.57 4.76
CA PHE A 433 -4.39 -8.95 5.35
C PHE A 433 -4.88 -9.75 6.56
N PHE A 434 -5.52 -9.06 7.49
CA PHE A 434 -6.16 -9.70 8.64
C PHE A 434 -7.58 -9.19 8.83
N ILE A 435 -8.52 -10.10 9.16
CA ILE A 435 -9.91 -9.75 9.46
C ILE A 435 -10.39 -10.63 10.62
N ALA A 436 -10.97 -10.00 11.64
CA ALA A 436 -11.65 -10.66 12.75
C ALA A 436 -13.05 -10.07 12.91
N ARG A 437 -14.02 -10.94 13.13
CA ARG A 437 -15.42 -10.61 13.38
C ARG A 437 -15.77 -10.98 14.81
N MET A 438 -16.38 -10.06 15.54
CA MET A 438 -16.77 -10.24 16.93
C MET A 438 -18.22 -9.79 17.12
N ARG A 439 -18.99 -10.54 17.90
CA ARG A 439 -20.36 -10.20 18.27
C ARG A 439 -20.42 -9.72 19.70
N ARG A 440 -21.12 -8.61 19.93
CA ARG A 440 -21.50 -8.18 21.27
C ARG A 440 -22.69 -9.00 21.76
N GLY A 441 -22.67 -9.49 22.99
CA GLY A 441 -23.83 -10.11 23.65
C GLY A 441 -25.04 -9.15 23.76
N GLU A 442 -26.20 -9.73 23.98
CA GLU A 442 -27.46 -8.95 24.18
C GLU A 442 -27.47 -8.21 25.50
#